data_9c6641f2cf751ddfc72ffe8a78ff9f89
#
_entry.id   9c6641f2cf751ddfc72ffe8a78ff9f89
#
_cell.length_a   1.000
_cell.length_b   1.000
_cell.length_c   1.000
_cell.angle_alpha   90.00
_cell.angle_beta   90.00
_cell.angle_gamma   90.00
#
_symmetry.space_group_name_H-M   'P 1'
#
loop_
_entity.id
_entity.type
_entity.pdbx_description
1 polymer ?
#
loop_
_entity_poly.entity_id
_entity_poly.type
_entity_poly.pdbx_seq_one_letter_code
_entity_poly.pdbx_strand_id
1 'polypeptide(L)'
;MLFSVRLVSRQPTDLAADAWQGVVADQLRAVKGQYDQGKIKAIYRETGVGVLAIYDAADAREMDQLIAGMPMSRYMAEVTVHPLWDMAPTLQGL
;
A
#
# COMPACT_ATOMS: atom_id res chain seq x y z
N MET A 1 6.15 6.89 12.06
CA MET A 1 7.27 6.22 11.35
C MET A 1 6.84 5.95 9.91
N LEU A 2 7.70 6.27 8.96
CA LEU A 2 7.38 6.14 7.55
C LEU A 2 7.84 4.80 6.99
N PHE A 3 7.05 4.27 6.04
CA PHE A 3 7.36 3.04 5.31
C PHE A 3 7.09 3.24 3.83
N SER A 4 7.96 2.71 2.98
CA SER A 4 7.60 2.50 1.57
C SER A 4 6.92 1.14 1.46
N VAL A 5 5.81 1.11 0.71
CA VAL A 5 5.01 -0.10 0.50
C VAL A 5 4.77 -0.27 -0.99
N ARG A 6 5.26 -1.36 -1.55
CA ARG A 6 4.96 -1.73 -2.94
C ARG A 6 4.03 -2.92 -2.93
N LEU A 7 2.92 -2.78 -3.63
CA LEU A 7 1.88 -3.81 -3.75
C LEU A 7 1.71 -4.15 -5.23
N VAL A 8 1.86 -5.43 -5.55
CA VAL A 8 1.60 -5.95 -6.88
C VAL A 8 0.52 -7.01 -6.75
N SER A 9 -0.64 -6.77 -7.32
CA SER A 9 -1.76 -7.71 -7.30
C SER A 9 -1.81 -8.54 -8.56
N ARG A 10 -2.47 -9.71 -8.45
CA ARG A 10 -2.71 -10.57 -9.60
C ARG A 10 -4.13 -11.11 -9.52
N GLN A 11 -4.87 -10.92 -10.62
CA GLN A 11 -6.20 -11.50 -10.73
C GLN A 11 -6.10 -13.02 -10.74
N PRO A 12 -6.84 -13.74 -9.85
CA PRO A 12 -6.91 -15.19 -9.89
C PRO A 12 -7.56 -15.68 -11.18
N THR A 13 -7.12 -16.81 -11.69
CA THR A 13 -7.67 -17.40 -12.93
C THR A 13 -9.08 -17.95 -12.75
N ASP A 14 -9.47 -18.27 -11.51
CA ASP A 14 -10.77 -18.83 -11.14
C ASP A 14 -11.79 -17.78 -10.71
N LEU A 15 -11.44 -16.50 -10.76
CA LEU A 15 -12.31 -15.40 -10.38
C LEU A 15 -12.82 -14.69 -11.63
N ALA A 16 -14.16 -14.59 -11.77
CA ALA A 16 -14.79 -13.92 -12.90
C ALA A 16 -14.40 -12.42 -12.92
N ALA A 17 -14.37 -11.83 -14.12
CA ALA A 17 -13.94 -10.46 -14.32
C ALA A 17 -14.78 -9.43 -13.53
N ASP A 18 -16.10 -9.63 -13.46
CA ASP A 18 -16.99 -8.74 -12.69
C ASP A 18 -16.75 -8.85 -11.18
N ALA A 19 -16.51 -10.07 -10.67
CA ALA A 19 -16.16 -10.28 -9.27
C ALA A 19 -14.81 -9.64 -8.93
N TRP A 20 -13.83 -9.74 -9.83
CA TRP A 20 -12.54 -9.08 -9.68
C TRP A 20 -12.69 -7.55 -9.64
N GLN A 21 -13.53 -6.99 -10.51
CA GLN A 21 -13.82 -5.54 -10.50
C GLN A 21 -14.41 -5.09 -9.15
N GLY A 22 -15.25 -5.92 -8.53
CA GLY A 22 -15.77 -5.66 -7.19
C GLY A 22 -14.67 -5.62 -6.13
N VAL A 23 -13.73 -6.56 -6.17
CA VAL A 23 -12.57 -6.58 -5.27
C VAL A 23 -11.72 -5.32 -5.46
N VAL A 24 -11.45 -4.93 -6.70
CA VAL A 24 -10.68 -3.72 -7.01
C VAL A 24 -11.39 -2.47 -6.48
N ALA A 25 -12.70 -2.37 -6.67
CA ALA A 25 -13.48 -1.24 -6.16
C ALA A 25 -13.42 -1.14 -4.63
N ASP A 26 -13.54 -2.27 -3.93
CA ASP A 26 -13.44 -2.31 -2.47
C ASP A 26 -12.03 -1.93 -1.99
N GLN A 27 -11.00 -2.39 -2.70
CA GLN A 27 -9.62 -2.00 -2.42
C GLN A 27 -9.42 -0.48 -2.54
N LEU A 28 -9.93 0.12 -3.59
CA LEU A 28 -9.81 1.57 -3.79
C LEU A 28 -10.51 2.35 -2.68
N ARG A 29 -11.67 1.88 -2.20
CA ARG A 29 -12.35 2.52 -1.07
C ARG A 29 -11.56 2.40 0.22
N ALA A 30 -10.96 1.23 0.48
CA ALA A 30 -10.12 1.02 1.65
C ALA A 30 -8.87 1.91 1.61
N VAL A 31 -8.22 2.02 0.45
CA VAL A 31 -7.07 2.90 0.24
C VAL A 31 -7.45 4.36 0.45
N LYS A 32 -8.60 4.77 -0.10
CA LYS A 32 -9.12 6.13 0.13
C LYS A 32 -9.30 6.41 1.62
N GLY A 33 -9.88 5.47 2.37
CA GLY A 33 -10.06 5.60 3.80
C GLY A 33 -8.73 5.79 4.54
N GLN A 34 -7.71 5.02 4.21
CA GLN A 34 -6.38 5.15 4.78
C GLN A 34 -5.73 6.49 4.42
N TYR A 35 -5.92 6.94 3.19
CA TYR A 35 -5.44 8.25 2.74
C TYR A 35 -6.13 9.39 3.51
N ASP A 36 -7.44 9.34 3.64
CA ASP A 36 -8.23 10.36 4.35
C ASP A 36 -7.89 10.40 5.85
N GLN A 37 -7.54 9.26 6.44
CA GLN A 37 -7.10 9.16 7.84
C GLN A 37 -5.65 9.61 8.07
N GLY A 38 -4.92 9.94 7.01
CA GLY A 38 -3.52 10.33 7.11
C GLY A 38 -2.53 9.17 7.26
N LYS A 39 -2.98 7.94 7.09
CA LYS A 39 -2.09 6.76 7.11
C LYS A 39 -1.24 6.69 5.83
N ILE A 40 -1.78 7.11 4.69
CA ILE A 40 -1.05 7.21 3.44
C ILE A 40 -0.66 8.66 3.22
N LYS A 41 0.64 8.93 3.13
CA LYS A 41 1.19 10.28 2.89
C LYS A 41 1.34 10.59 1.41
N ALA A 42 1.60 9.58 0.60
CA ALA A 42 1.71 9.68 -0.85
C ALA A 42 1.41 8.32 -1.45
N ILE A 43 0.84 8.30 -2.65
CA ILE A 43 0.53 7.08 -3.35
C ILE A 43 0.66 7.29 -4.85
N TYR A 44 1.28 6.33 -5.53
CA TYR A 44 1.55 6.38 -6.95
C TYR A 44 1.23 5.06 -7.60
N ARG A 45 0.71 5.11 -8.82
CA ARG A 45 0.63 3.96 -9.70
C ARG A 45 1.98 3.78 -10.39
N GLU A 46 2.66 2.67 -10.15
CA GLU A 46 3.81 2.27 -10.95
C GLU A 46 3.28 1.59 -12.22
N THR A 47 3.30 2.32 -13.33
CA THR A 47 2.71 1.84 -14.59
C THR A 47 3.28 0.48 -14.99
N GLY A 48 2.39 -0.48 -15.24
CA GLY A 48 2.76 -1.84 -15.61
C GLY A 48 3.23 -2.73 -14.46
N VAL A 49 3.29 -2.22 -13.23
CA VAL A 49 3.82 -2.96 -12.07
C VAL A 49 2.76 -3.09 -10.97
N GLY A 50 2.37 -1.98 -10.37
CA GLY A 50 1.48 -2.00 -9.21
C GLY A 50 1.33 -0.64 -8.58
N VAL A 51 1.32 -0.60 -7.25
CA VAL A 51 1.16 0.63 -6.47
C VAL A 51 2.34 0.78 -5.52
N LEU A 52 2.85 2.00 -5.45
CA LEU A 52 3.86 2.40 -4.48
C LEU A 52 3.25 3.47 -3.57
N ALA A 53 3.26 3.24 -2.28
CA ALA A 53 2.73 4.18 -1.30
C ALA A 53 3.73 4.46 -0.20
N ILE A 54 3.65 5.66 0.36
CA ILE A 54 4.36 6.04 1.57
C ILE A 54 3.33 6.06 2.70
N TYR A 55 3.52 5.17 3.67
CA TYR A 55 2.65 5.05 4.83
C TYR A 55 3.29 5.67 6.06
N ASP A 56 2.44 6.20 6.92
CA ASP A 56 2.79 6.58 8.29
C ASP A 56 2.08 5.62 9.25
N ALA A 57 2.85 4.81 9.94
CA ALA A 57 2.36 3.85 10.92
C ALA A 57 3.18 3.97 12.21
N ALA A 58 2.60 3.56 13.33
CA ALA A 58 3.28 3.63 14.61
C ALA A 58 4.53 2.75 14.66
N ASP A 59 4.43 1.56 14.04
CA ASP A 59 5.50 0.56 14.01
C ASP A 59 5.26 -0.44 12.88
N ALA A 60 6.16 -1.41 12.73
CA ALA A 60 6.05 -2.45 11.71
C ALA A 60 4.81 -3.32 11.90
N ARG A 61 4.38 -3.54 13.14
CA ARG A 61 3.19 -4.35 13.44
C ARG A 61 1.93 -3.68 12.90
N GLU A 62 1.77 -2.37 13.14
CA GLU A 62 0.64 -1.63 12.56
C GLU A 62 0.67 -1.67 11.05
N MET A 63 1.87 -1.57 10.43
CA MET A 63 2.01 -1.65 8.99
C MET A 63 1.50 -3.00 8.45
N ASP A 64 1.87 -4.10 9.09
CA ASP A 64 1.35 -5.42 8.72
C ASP A 64 -0.17 -5.50 8.85
N GLN A 65 -0.73 -4.93 9.91
CA GLN A 65 -2.19 -4.90 10.12
C GLN A 65 -2.91 -4.10 9.04
N LEU A 66 -2.36 -2.97 8.64
CA LEU A 66 -2.93 -2.14 7.57
C LEU A 66 -2.96 -2.90 6.24
N ILE A 67 -1.90 -3.62 5.91
CA ILE A 67 -1.83 -4.42 4.67
C ILE A 67 -2.78 -5.62 4.75
N ALA A 68 -2.75 -6.37 5.86
CA ALA A 68 -3.57 -7.57 6.03
C ALA A 68 -5.07 -7.27 5.99
N GLY A 69 -5.47 -6.06 6.40
CA GLY A 69 -6.86 -5.62 6.39
C GLY A 69 -7.40 -5.19 5.03
N MET A 70 -6.56 -5.14 3.99
CA MET A 70 -6.99 -4.70 2.67
C MET A 70 -7.81 -5.80 1.95
N PRO A 71 -8.87 -5.43 1.20
CA PRO A 71 -9.68 -6.40 0.44
C PRO A 71 -8.87 -7.26 -0.53
N MET A 72 -7.81 -6.69 -1.13
CA MET A 72 -6.96 -7.41 -2.09
C MET A 72 -5.79 -8.14 -1.46
N SER A 73 -5.66 -8.20 -0.12
CA SER A 73 -4.43 -8.70 0.51
C SER A 73 -4.10 -10.14 0.09
N ARG A 74 -5.10 -11.01 -0.02
CA ARG A 74 -4.89 -12.40 -0.45
C ARG A 74 -4.60 -12.57 -1.96
N TYR A 75 -4.75 -11.50 -2.75
CA TYR A 75 -4.47 -11.50 -4.18
C TYR A 75 -3.14 -10.81 -4.51
N MET A 76 -2.36 -10.44 -3.51
CA MET A 76 -1.07 -9.81 -3.74
C MET A 76 -0.04 -10.84 -4.17
N ALA A 77 0.53 -10.63 -5.36
CA ALA A 77 1.65 -11.41 -5.86
C ALA A 77 2.97 -11.00 -5.21
N GLU A 78 3.08 -9.73 -4.82
CA GLU A 78 4.26 -9.17 -4.17
C GLU A 78 3.83 -8.09 -3.17
N VAL A 79 4.43 -8.13 -1.99
CA VAL A 79 4.33 -7.07 -0.99
C VAL A 79 5.74 -6.78 -0.50
N THR A 80 6.21 -5.55 -0.72
CA THR A 80 7.54 -5.13 -0.29
C THR A 80 7.40 -3.92 0.63
N VAL A 81 7.90 -4.03 1.85
CA VAL A 81 7.79 -2.99 2.87
C VAL A 81 9.18 -2.68 3.41
N HIS A 82 9.55 -1.39 3.39
CA HIS A 82 10.80 -0.92 3.94
C HIS A 82 10.55 0.25 4.89
N PRO A 83 11.15 0.26 6.09
CA PRO A 83 11.12 1.43 6.95
C PRO A 83 11.97 2.53 6.32
N LEU A 84 11.50 3.77 6.49
CA LEU A 84 12.18 4.95 5.97
C LEU A 84 12.54 5.89 7.11
N TRP A 85 13.64 6.61 6.98
CA TRP A 85 13.96 7.73 7.86
C TRP A 85 14.32 8.96 7.03
N ASP A 86 13.97 10.12 7.55
CA ASP A 86 14.15 11.39 6.84
C ASP A 86 15.64 11.80 6.89
N MET A 87 16.24 11.92 5.73
CA MET A 87 17.63 12.35 5.59
C MET A 87 17.80 13.87 5.55
N ALA A 88 16.70 14.63 5.42
CA ALA A 88 16.81 16.08 5.28
C ALA A 88 17.61 16.74 6.41
N PRO A 89 17.43 16.39 7.70
CA PRO A 89 18.24 16.96 8.77
C PRO A 89 19.74 16.68 8.62
N THR A 90 20.10 15.49 8.11
CA THR A 90 21.51 15.13 7.83
C THR A 90 22.09 16.02 6.74
N LEU A 91 21.33 16.23 5.66
CA LEU A 91 21.78 17.08 4.54
C LEU A 91 21.89 18.54 4.94
N GLN A 92 20.97 19.03 5.76
CA GLN A 92 20.98 20.41 6.25
C GLN A 92 22.17 20.69 7.17
N GLY A 93 22.75 19.68 7.81
CA GLY A 93 23.92 19.79 8.66
C GLY A 93 25.26 19.83 7.93
N LEU A 94 25.26 19.73 6.61
CA LEU A 94 26.48 19.75 5.80
C LEU A 94 26.92 21.19 5.44
#